data_db73de4a83454464733f73e91b2567fd
#
_entry.id   db73de4a83454464733f73e91b2567fd
#
_cell.length_a   1.000
_cell.length_b   1.000
_cell.length_c   1.000
_cell.angle_alpha   90.00
_cell.angle_beta   90.00
_cell.angle_gamma   90.00
#
_symmetry.space_group_name_H-M   'P 1'
#
loop_
_entity.id
_entity.type
_entity.pdbx_description
1 polymer ?
#
loop_
_entity_poly.entity_id
_entity_poly.type
_entity_poly.pdbx_seq_one_letter_code
_entity_poly.pdbx_strand_id
1 'polypeptide(L)'
;MSSQSDKITALYCRLSRDDEQDGLSGSIKNQQSILEKYAKDNRFRNPRFFVDDGFSGVTFTRPAFMEMMDLAEQGEIGTIIVKDHSRLGRNRLVIGQLLEEDFERLDVRYIAIMDNIDTAKGISDLVPMQDLFNEWHAKNTSQKVKNVFRNKGMSGISLTNNLPYGYKKNPENPKEWMVDEPAAKIVKQIFSLCVAGFGPT
;
A
#
# COMPACT_ATOMS: atom_id res chain seq x y z
N MET A 1 21.25 25.51 16.06
CA MET A 1 19.92 24.86 16.22
C MET A 1 18.88 25.95 16.06
N SER A 2 18.20 26.02 14.91
CA SER A 2 17.10 26.95 14.73
C SER A 2 15.95 26.53 15.65
N SER A 3 15.32 27.48 16.33
CA SER A 3 14.18 27.15 17.19
C SER A 3 13.06 26.58 16.30
N GLN A 4 12.26 25.66 16.83
CA GLN A 4 11.14 25.04 16.09
C GLN A 4 10.16 26.10 15.56
N SER A 5 10.21 27.33 16.10
CA SER A 5 9.40 28.48 15.69
C SER A 5 9.79 29.09 14.34
N ASP A 6 10.99 28.81 13.81
CA ASP A 6 11.51 29.40 12.58
C ASP A 6 11.50 28.43 11.40
N LYS A 7 11.20 27.16 11.65
CA LYS A 7 11.12 26.13 10.62
C LYS A 7 9.92 26.36 9.67
N ILE A 8 10.06 25.89 8.43
CA ILE A 8 9.03 25.95 7.40
C ILE A 8 7.88 24.99 7.74
N THR A 9 6.65 25.46 7.51
CA THR A 9 5.47 24.60 7.42
C THR A 9 5.20 24.30 5.96
N ALA A 10 5.52 23.09 5.53
CA ALA A 10 5.33 22.64 4.15
C ALA A 10 3.86 22.30 3.90
N LEU A 11 3.25 22.97 2.93
CA LEU A 11 1.89 22.71 2.46
C LEU A 11 1.99 21.94 1.14
N TYR A 12 1.88 20.60 1.21
CA TYR A 12 2.11 19.76 0.06
C TYR A 12 0.81 19.45 -0.69
N CYS A 13 0.80 19.75 -1.99
CA CYS A 13 -0.30 19.47 -2.92
C CYS A 13 0.15 18.56 -4.05
N ARG A 14 -0.68 17.58 -4.41
CA ARG A 14 -0.44 16.70 -5.55
C ARG A 14 -1.73 16.44 -6.33
N LEU A 15 -1.64 16.50 -7.65
CA LEU A 15 -2.67 16.05 -8.56
C LEU A 15 -2.05 15.09 -9.59
N SER A 16 -2.66 13.93 -9.80
CA SER A 16 -2.29 13.04 -10.90
C SER A 16 -3.29 13.19 -12.05
N ARG A 17 -2.90 12.78 -13.26
CA ARG A 17 -3.81 12.76 -14.41
C ARG A 17 -5.05 11.88 -14.18
N ASP A 18 -4.91 10.86 -13.33
CA ASP A 18 -6.03 9.98 -12.97
C ASP A 18 -7.00 10.65 -11.98
N ASP A 19 -6.51 11.64 -11.19
CA ASP A 19 -7.31 12.36 -10.20
C ASP A 19 -8.15 13.51 -10.83
N GLU A 20 -7.92 13.85 -12.12
CA GLU A 20 -8.70 14.88 -12.84
C GLU A 20 -10.17 14.49 -13.00
N GLN A 21 -10.50 13.20 -12.94
CA GLN A 21 -11.87 12.69 -13.03
C GLN A 21 -12.71 12.95 -11.76
N ASP A 22 -12.08 13.28 -10.63
CA ASP A 22 -12.76 13.49 -9.34
C ASP A 22 -13.38 14.90 -9.18
N GLY A 23 -13.40 15.71 -10.23
CA GLY A 23 -14.07 17.01 -10.28
C GLY A 23 -13.37 18.11 -9.47
N LEU A 24 -14.11 19.19 -9.15
CA LEU A 24 -13.61 20.40 -8.49
C LEU A 24 -12.93 20.16 -7.11
N SER A 25 -13.25 19.05 -6.43
CA SER A 25 -12.71 18.75 -5.10
C SER A 25 -11.25 18.31 -5.10
N GLY A 26 -10.75 17.81 -6.23
CA GLY A 26 -9.36 17.30 -6.38
C GLY A 26 -8.36 18.34 -6.88
N SER A 27 -8.79 19.50 -7.37
CA SER A 27 -7.89 20.48 -7.99
C SER A 27 -6.81 20.98 -7.04
N ILE A 28 -5.64 21.32 -7.58
CA ILE A 28 -4.53 21.95 -6.82
C ILE A 28 -5.01 23.20 -6.09
N LYS A 29 -5.79 24.06 -6.75
CA LYS A 29 -6.32 25.30 -6.14
C LYS A 29 -7.18 25.03 -4.91
N ASN A 30 -8.01 23.98 -4.97
CA ASN A 30 -8.83 23.60 -3.82
C ASN A 30 -7.97 23.05 -2.68
N GLN A 31 -6.96 22.22 -2.98
CA GLN A 31 -6.01 21.75 -1.98
C GLN A 31 -5.29 22.92 -1.31
N GLN A 32 -4.75 23.86 -2.10
CA GLN A 32 -4.07 25.05 -1.60
C GLN A 32 -4.97 25.87 -0.66
N SER A 33 -6.23 26.13 -1.05
CA SER A 33 -7.17 26.88 -0.22
C SER A 33 -7.45 26.20 1.12
N ILE A 34 -7.61 24.88 1.13
CA ILE A 34 -7.82 24.09 2.36
C ILE A 34 -6.60 24.16 3.26
N LEU A 35 -5.40 23.93 2.69
CA LEU A 35 -4.15 23.90 3.45
C LEU A 35 -3.81 25.27 4.02
N GLU A 36 -3.98 26.34 3.24
CA GLU A 36 -3.73 27.72 3.67
C GLU A 36 -4.66 28.12 4.81
N LYS A 37 -5.96 27.82 4.65
CA LYS A 37 -6.95 28.07 5.70
C LYS A 37 -6.59 27.34 6.99
N TYR A 38 -6.26 26.04 6.88
CA TYR A 38 -5.89 25.23 8.04
C TYR A 38 -4.63 25.75 8.73
N ALA A 39 -3.59 26.10 7.96
CA ALA A 39 -2.36 26.67 8.49
C ALA A 39 -2.61 27.98 9.23
N LYS A 40 -3.45 28.87 8.68
CA LYS A 40 -3.83 30.14 9.29
C LYS A 40 -4.64 29.95 10.58
N ASP A 41 -5.68 29.10 10.54
CA ASP A 41 -6.57 28.85 11.67
C ASP A 41 -5.82 28.22 12.85
N ASN A 42 -4.81 27.37 12.57
CA ASN A 42 -3.97 26.73 13.58
C ASN A 42 -2.66 27.48 13.88
N ARG A 43 -2.47 28.69 13.33
CA ARG A 43 -1.33 29.59 13.57
C ARG A 43 0.03 28.97 13.23
N PHE A 44 0.08 28.13 12.21
CA PHE A 44 1.34 27.63 11.68
C PHE A 44 2.16 28.76 11.06
N ARG A 45 3.48 28.76 11.35
CA ARG A 45 4.40 29.81 10.88
C ARG A 45 5.08 29.37 9.58
N ASN A 46 5.56 30.35 8.81
CA ASN A 46 6.32 30.15 7.58
C ASN A 46 5.70 29.13 6.61
N PRO A 47 4.41 29.25 6.23
CA PRO A 47 3.79 28.32 5.29
C PRO A 47 4.42 28.48 3.90
N ARG A 48 4.85 27.37 3.31
CA ARG A 48 5.40 27.29 1.94
C ARG A 48 4.73 26.16 1.18
N PHE A 49 4.26 26.45 -0.04
CA PHE A 49 3.66 25.44 -0.91
C PHE A 49 4.72 24.63 -1.65
N PHE A 50 4.49 23.31 -1.71
CA PHE A 50 5.18 22.36 -2.55
C PHE A 50 4.12 21.67 -3.42
N VAL A 51 4.23 21.80 -4.74
CA VAL A 51 3.17 21.39 -5.66
C VAL A 51 3.72 20.49 -6.75
N ASP A 52 3.20 19.27 -6.81
CA ASP A 52 3.44 18.31 -7.89
C ASP A 52 2.15 18.10 -8.69
N ASP A 53 2.02 18.83 -9.82
CA ASP A 53 0.89 18.72 -10.73
C ASP A 53 1.21 17.76 -11.89
N GLY A 54 0.30 16.82 -12.19
CA GLY A 54 0.47 15.80 -13.22
C GLY A 54 1.32 14.59 -12.82
N PHE A 55 1.74 14.48 -11.56
CA PHE A 55 2.58 13.39 -11.05
C PHE A 55 1.77 12.28 -10.35
N SER A 56 2.11 11.01 -10.65
CA SER A 56 1.50 9.85 -10.01
C SER A 56 1.82 9.77 -8.52
N GLY A 57 0.86 9.31 -7.71
CA GLY A 57 1.09 9.01 -6.29
C GLY A 57 1.85 7.71 -6.03
N VAL A 58 2.19 6.93 -7.06
CA VAL A 58 2.89 5.65 -6.93
C VAL A 58 4.40 5.86 -6.83
N THR A 59 4.94 6.86 -7.52
CA THR A 59 6.38 7.19 -7.51
C THR A 59 6.66 8.34 -6.56
N PHE A 60 7.85 8.35 -5.96
CA PHE A 60 8.33 9.42 -5.07
C PHE A 60 9.39 10.31 -5.73
N THR A 61 9.73 10.07 -7.00
CA THR A 61 10.63 10.92 -7.80
C THR A 61 9.88 12.12 -8.38
N ARG A 62 9.24 12.90 -7.49
CA ARG A 62 8.47 14.10 -7.80
C ARG A 62 9.27 15.32 -7.38
N PRO A 63 9.44 16.34 -8.25
CA PRO A 63 10.35 17.46 -7.98
C PRO A 63 10.05 18.20 -6.68
N ALA A 64 8.79 18.61 -6.45
CA ALA A 64 8.43 19.35 -5.25
C ALA A 64 8.47 18.49 -3.98
N PHE A 65 8.14 17.20 -4.08
CA PHE A 65 8.28 16.25 -2.98
C PHE A 65 9.76 16.06 -2.61
N MET A 66 10.64 15.89 -3.58
CA MET A 66 12.08 15.73 -3.34
C MET A 66 12.67 16.98 -2.71
N GLU A 67 12.35 18.18 -3.24
CA GLU A 67 12.77 19.46 -2.65
C GLU A 67 12.31 19.58 -1.18
N MET A 68 11.06 19.21 -0.91
CA MET A 68 10.52 19.20 0.45
C MET A 68 11.29 18.25 1.37
N MET A 69 11.61 17.04 0.91
CA MET A 69 12.38 16.07 1.70
C MET A 69 13.83 16.50 1.92
N ASP A 70 14.47 17.07 0.90
CA ASP A 70 15.84 17.62 1.03
C ASP A 70 15.90 18.73 2.09
N LEU A 71 14.89 19.62 2.12
CA LEU A 71 14.79 20.67 3.15
C LEU A 71 14.47 20.09 4.54
N ALA A 72 13.69 18.99 4.60
CA ALA A 72 13.44 18.28 5.85
C ALA A 72 14.73 17.65 6.40
N GLU A 73 15.55 17.04 5.54
CA GLU A 73 16.86 16.49 5.93
C GLU A 73 17.84 17.58 6.40
N GLN A 74 17.75 18.78 5.85
CA GLN A 74 18.52 19.94 6.31
C GLN A 74 17.99 20.53 7.63
N GLY A 75 16.86 20.01 8.13
CA GLY A 75 16.23 20.47 9.38
C GLY A 75 15.47 21.78 9.24
N GLU A 76 15.20 22.23 8.00
CA GLU A 76 14.48 23.49 7.73
C GLU A 76 12.96 23.32 7.80
N ILE A 77 12.42 22.11 7.63
CA ILE A 77 10.99 21.81 7.76
C ILE A 77 10.68 21.28 9.15
N GLY A 78 9.68 21.86 9.80
CA GLY A 78 9.19 21.39 11.10
C GLY A 78 7.83 20.71 11.01
N THR A 79 7.03 21.03 9.97
CA THR A 79 5.69 20.45 9.81
C THR A 79 5.39 20.26 8.33
N ILE A 80 4.79 19.11 7.99
CA ILE A 80 4.25 18.83 6.65
C ILE A 80 2.74 18.65 6.79
N ILE A 81 1.96 19.42 6.01
CA ILE A 81 0.51 19.36 5.99
C ILE A 81 0.03 18.97 4.60
N VAL A 82 -0.84 17.96 4.54
CA VAL A 82 -1.52 17.52 3.31
C VAL A 82 -3.04 17.57 3.49
N LYS A 83 -3.78 17.67 2.40
CA LYS A 83 -5.25 17.59 2.45
C LYS A 83 -5.69 16.21 2.96
N ASP A 84 -5.20 15.17 2.34
CA ASP A 84 -5.43 13.78 2.67
C ASP A 84 -4.15 12.96 2.42
N HIS A 85 -4.06 11.80 3.03
CA HIS A 85 -2.88 10.95 2.98
C HIS A 85 -2.49 10.50 1.55
N SER A 86 -3.49 10.37 0.66
CA SER A 86 -3.26 9.98 -0.73
C SER A 86 -2.46 11.03 -1.51
N ARG A 87 -2.42 12.29 -1.05
CA ARG A 87 -1.61 13.36 -1.65
C ARG A 87 -0.12 13.10 -1.43
N LEU A 88 0.25 12.62 -0.24
CA LEU A 88 1.64 12.25 0.04
C LEU A 88 2.08 11.09 -0.87
N GLY A 89 1.24 10.07 -1.03
CA GLY A 89 1.50 8.96 -1.95
C GLY A 89 0.43 7.87 -1.87
N ARG A 90 0.48 6.93 -2.83
CA ARG A 90 -0.41 5.75 -2.88
C ARG A 90 0.32 4.46 -2.50
N ASN A 91 1.66 4.48 -2.43
CA ASN A 91 2.45 3.34 -1.98
C ASN A 91 2.53 3.34 -0.45
N ARG A 92 1.64 2.60 0.18
CA ARG A 92 1.46 2.58 1.63
C ARG A 92 2.69 2.09 2.40
N LEU A 93 3.47 1.17 1.83
CA LEU A 93 4.70 0.69 2.47
C LEU A 93 5.73 1.81 2.60
N VAL A 94 5.96 2.54 1.51
CA VAL A 94 6.92 3.65 1.49
C VAL A 94 6.45 4.79 2.39
N ILE A 95 5.13 5.04 2.43
CA ILE A 95 4.58 6.07 3.30
C ILE A 95 4.65 5.66 4.77
N GLY A 96 4.37 4.39 5.09
CA GLY A 96 4.52 3.88 6.45
C GLY A 96 5.95 4.07 6.94
N GLN A 97 6.94 3.67 6.15
CA GLN A 97 8.35 3.88 6.44
C GLN A 97 8.69 5.37 6.59
N LEU A 98 8.19 6.21 5.69
CA LEU A 98 8.41 7.65 5.74
C LEU A 98 7.86 8.27 7.04
N LEU A 99 6.68 7.86 7.50
CA LEU A 99 6.05 8.37 8.71
C LEU A 99 6.68 7.83 9.98
N GLU A 100 7.01 6.54 10.03
CA GLU A 100 7.51 5.87 11.23
C GLU A 100 9.01 6.05 11.42
N GLU A 101 9.80 6.11 10.34
CA GLU A 101 11.26 6.21 10.41
C GLU A 101 11.76 7.61 10.08
N ASP A 102 11.41 8.14 8.89
CA ASP A 102 12.02 9.38 8.40
C ASP A 102 11.50 10.61 9.13
N PHE A 103 10.18 10.76 9.28
CA PHE A 103 9.63 11.95 9.92
C PHE A 103 9.92 12.00 11.42
N GLU A 104 9.97 10.83 12.10
CA GLU A 104 10.39 10.76 13.50
C GLU A 104 11.88 11.13 13.64
N ARG A 105 12.75 10.55 12.81
CA ARG A 105 14.19 10.84 12.79
C ARG A 105 14.49 12.32 12.51
N LEU A 106 13.71 12.94 11.62
CA LEU A 106 13.88 14.33 11.20
C LEU A 106 13.16 15.35 12.12
N ASP A 107 12.46 14.88 13.16
CA ASP A 107 11.61 15.74 14.04
C ASP A 107 10.59 16.55 13.23
N VAL A 108 9.95 15.92 12.24
CA VAL A 108 8.94 16.52 11.36
C VAL A 108 7.55 16.07 11.78
N ARG A 109 6.70 17.03 12.16
CA ARG A 109 5.28 16.79 12.40
C ARG A 109 4.54 16.59 11.09
N TYR A 110 3.74 15.53 10.99
CA TYR A 110 2.91 15.26 9.82
C TYR A 110 1.42 15.41 10.15
N ILE A 111 0.69 16.08 9.25
CA ILE A 111 -0.76 16.31 9.39
C ILE A 111 -1.46 16.00 8.07
N ALA A 112 -2.47 15.10 8.10
CA ALA A 112 -3.40 14.86 7.00
C ALA A 112 -4.82 15.27 7.45
N ILE A 113 -5.30 16.41 6.94
CA ILE A 113 -6.48 17.10 7.47
C ILE A 113 -7.74 16.24 7.39
N MET A 114 -8.04 15.69 6.20
CA MET A 114 -9.27 14.93 5.96
C MET A 114 -9.25 13.54 6.59
N ASP A 115 -8.06 13.00 6.85
CA ASP A 115 -7.88 11.70 7.51
C ASP A 115 -7.79 11.85 9.03
N ASN A 116 -7.82 13.09 9.53
CA ASN A 116 -7.70 13.42 10.96
C ASN A 116 -6.41 12.87 11.60
N ILE A 117 -5.30 12.83 10.82
CA ILE A 117 -3.99 12.36 11.26
C ILE A 117 -3.16 13.55 11.69
N ASP A 118 -2.52 13.43 12.87
CA ASP A 118 -1.59 14.43 13.41
C ASP A 118 -0.57 13.74 14.32
N THR A 119 0.67 13.60 13.86
CA THR A 119 1.72 12.88 14.60
C THR A 119 2.09 13.51 15.95
N ALA A 120 1.80 14.81 16.16
CA ALA A 120 2.03 15.46 17.45
C ALA A 120 1.02 15.06 18.54
N LYS A 121 -0.13 14.48 18.16
CA LYS A 121 -1.13 13.99 19.12
C LYS A 121 -0.82 12.60 19.66
N GLY A 122 0.28 11.99 19.21
CA GLY A 122 0.79 10.71 19.66
C GLY A 122 0.36 9.54 18.75
N ILE A 123 0.98 8.39 18.99
CA ILE A 123 0.82 7.15 18.21
C ILE A 123 -0.63 6.61 18.23
N SER A 124 -1.45 7.08 19.17
CA SER A 124 -2.87 6.71 19.28
C SER A 124 -3.68 6.98 17.99
N ASP A 125 -3.35 8.03 17.24
CA ASP A 125 -4.05 8.36 15.99
C ASP A 125 -3.50 7.60 14.77
N LEU A 126 -2.31 6.97 14.90
CA LEU A 126 -1.70 6.12 13.88
C LEU A 126 -2.12 4.65 13.99
N VAL A 127 -2.59 4.20 15.16
CA VAL A 127 -3.01 2.81 15.38
C VAL A 127 -4.09 2.35 14.40
N PRO A 128 -5.16 3.13 14.09
CA PRO A 128 -6.13 2.74 13.07
C PRO A 128 -5.51 2.63 11.67
N MET A 129 -4.45 3.38 11.42
CA MET A 129 -3.74 3.36 10.15
C MET A 129 -2.81 2.15 10.04
N GLN A 130 -2.13 1.76 11.11
CA GLN A 130 -1.35 0.52 11.18
C GLN A 130 -2.23 -0.72 10.99
N ASP A 131 -3.40 -0.76 11.62
CA ASP A 131 -4.35 -1.86 11.44
C ASP A 131 -4.86 -1.94 9.99
N LEU A 132 -5.18 -0.81 9.38
CA LEU A 132 -5.53 -0.71 7.95
C LEU A 132 -4.36 -1.15 7.04
N PHE A 133 -3.12 -0.82 7.38
CA PHE A 133 -1.93 -1.27 6.65
C PHE A 133 -1.74 -2.78 6.76
N ASN A 134 -1.87 -3.33 7.95
CA ASN A 134 -1.72 -4.76 8.21
C ASN A 134 -2.80 -5.58 7.48
N GLU A 135 -4.07 -5.15 7.54
CA GLU A 135 -5.18 -5.79 6.83
C GLU A 135 -4.98 -5.73 5.31
N TRP A 136 -4.59 -4.57 4.78
CA TRP A 136 -4.36 -4.43 3.36
C TRP A 136 -3.14 -5.24 2.87
N HIS A 137 -2.07 -5.29 3.66
CA HIS A 137 -0.89 -6.10 3.37
C HIS A 137 -1.24 -7.58 3.27
N ALA A 138 -2.03 -8.08 4.23
CA ALA A 138 -2.54 -9.46 4.22
C ALA A 138 -3.41 -9.71 2.97
N LYS A 139 -4.31 -8.79 2.63
CA LYS A 139 -5.18 -8.88 1.45
C LYS A 139 -4.40 -8.86 0.13
N ASN A 140 -3.43 -7.96 -0.01
CA ASN A 140 -2.59 -7.84 -1.20
C ASN A 140 -1.69 -9.06 -1.38
N THR A 141 -1.08 -9.55 -0.30
CA THR A 141 -0.29 -10.78 -0.31
C THR A 141 -1.15 -11.98 -0.69
N SER A 142 -2.35 -12.10 -0.12
CA SER A 142 -3.30 -13.14 -0.48
C SER A 142 -3.67 -13.11 -1.98
N GLN A 143 -3.94 -11.91 -2.52
CA GLN A 143 -4.23 -11.76 -3.96
C GLN A 143 -3.03 -12.14 -4.85
N LYS A 144 -1.81 -11.72 -4.49
CA LYS A 144 -0.59 -12.11 -5.21
C LYS A 144 -0.39 -13.61 -5.21
N VAL A 145 -0.55 -14.26 -4.06
CA VAL A 145 -0.47 -15.71 -3.92
C VAL A 145 -1.54 -16.38 -4.78
N LYS A 146 -2.80 -15.96 -4.71
CA LYS A 146 -3.90 -16.49 -5.53
C LYS A 146 -3.60 -16.35 -7.04
N ASN A 147 -3.07 -15.20 -7.47
CA ASN A 147 -2.70 -14.99 -8.87
C ASN A 147 -1.57 -15.91 -9.32
N VAL A 148 -0.54 -16.11 -8.48
CA VAL A 148 0.54 -17.07 -8.77
C VAL A 148 -0.01 -18.50 -8.88
N PHE A 149 -0.87 -18.93 -7.95
CA PHE A 149 -1.53 -20.24 -8.01
C PHE A 149 -2.39 -20.37 -9.27
N ARG A 150 -3.20 -19.36 -9.59
CA ARG A 150 -4.05 -19.36 -10.77
C ARG A 150 -3.20 -19.46 -12.06
N ASN A 151 -2.14 -18.66 -12.18
CA ASN A 151 -1.28 -18.68 -13.35
C ASN A 151 -0.56 -20.04 -13.50
N LYS A 152 -0.03 -20.60 -12.41
CA LYS A 152 0.56 -21.94 -12.43
C LYS A 152 -0.45 -23.01 -12.84
N GLY A 153 -1.66 -22.97 -12.26
CA GLY A 153 -2.72 -23.92 -12.60
C GLY A 153 -3.15 -23.82 -14.07
N MET A 154 -3.31 -22.59 -14.59
CA MET A 154 -3.63 -22.38 -16.01
C MET A 154 -2.51 -22.80 -16.97
N SER A 155 -1.27 -22.78 -16.51
CA SER A 155 -0.09 -23.25 -17.27
C SER A 155 0.13 -24.77 -17.14
N GLY A 156 -0.77 -25.51 -16.48
CA GLY A 156 -0.62 -26.94 -16.26
C GLY A 156 0.50 -27.32 -15.28
N ILE A 157 1.05 -26.35 -14.56
CA ILE A 157 2.11 -26.58 -13.57
C ILE A 157 1.47 -27.03 -12.26
N SER A 158 1.96 -28.13 -11.68
CA SER A 158 1.49 -28.62 -10.40
C SER A 158 1.63 -27.57 -9.29
N LEU A 159 0.57 -27.38 -8.50
CA LEU A 159 0.51 -26.43 -7.39
C LEU A 159 1.03 -27.02 -6.08
N THR A 160 1.19 -28.31 -6.01
CA THR A 160 1.63 -29.04 -4.82
C THR A 160 2.73 -30.04 -5.14
N ASN A 161 3.63 -30.25 -4.20
CA ASN A 161 4.64 -31.29 -4.28
C ASN A 161 4.11 -32.67 -3.83
N ASN A 162 2.95 -32.68 -3.18
CA ASN A 162 2.29 -33.89 -2.73
C ASN A 162 1.39 -34.42 -3.86
N LEU A 163 1.65 -35.64 -4.31
CA LEU A 163 0.80 -36.27 -5.33
C LEU A 163 -0.49 -36.78 -4.70
N PRO A 164 -1.63 -36.51 -5.34
CA PRO A 164 -2.87 -37.22 -4.99
C PRO A 164 -2.73 -38.72 -5.23
N TYR A 165 -3.43 -39.52 -4.43
CA TYR A 165 -3.51 -40.96 -4.66
C TYR A 165 -4.06 -41.25 -6.05
N GLY A 166 -3.43 -42.15 -6.77
CA GLY A 166 -3.70 -42.46 -8.19
C GLY A 166 -2.67 -41.89 -9.18
N TYR A 167 -1.71 -41.08 -8.68
CA TYR A 167 -0.61 -40.53 -9.47
C TYR A 167 0.74 -40.83 -8.86
N LYS A 168 1.78 -40.91 -9.72
CA LYS A 168 3.20 -41.04 -9.34
C LYS A 168 4.05 -40.04 -10.12
N LYS A 169 5.22 -39.67 -9.58
CA LYS A 169 6.17 -38.80 -10.25
C LYS A 169 6.77 -39.49 -11.47
N ASN A 170 6.92 -38.75 -12.57
CA ASN A 170 7.67 -39.19 -13.69
C ASN A 170 9.16 -39.27 -13.31
N PRO A 171 9.83 -40.44 -13.45
CA PRO A 171 11.26 -40.59 -13.14
C PRO A 171 12.16 -39.66 -13.97
N GLU A 172 11.80 -39.37 -15.21
CA GLU A 172 12.58 -38.55 -16.14
C GLU A 172 12.30 -37.02 -15.91
N ASN A 173 11.10 -36.66 -15.47
CA ASN A 173 10.73 -35.30 -15.18
C ASN A 173 9.86 -35.23 -13.90
N PRO A 174 10.45 -35.00 -12.73
CA PRO A 174 9.72 -34.98 -11.45
C PRO A 174 8.62 -33.91 -11.33
N LYS A 175 8.54 -32.96 -12.28
CA LYS A 175 7.48 -31.96 -12.36
C LYS A 175 6.21 -32.45 -13.05
N GLU A 176 6.32 -33.57 -13.76
CA GLU A 176 5.20 -34.21 -14.43
C GLU A 176 4.66 -35.38 -13.61
N TRP A 177 3.36 -35.54 -13.65
CA TRP A 177 2.67 -36.62 -12.96
C TRP A 177 2.24 -37.70 -13.96
N MET A 178 2.49 -38.93 -13.62
CA MET A 178 2.04 -40.09 -14.36
C MET A 178 0.91 -40.78 -13.60
N VAL A 179 -0.03 -41.37 -14.33
CA VAL A 179 -1.08 -42.20 -13.73
C VAL A 179 -0.46 -43.46 -13.15
N ASP A 180 -0.78 -43.75 -11.90
CA ASP A 180 -0.46 -45.06 -11.27
C ASP A 180 -1.66 -45.99 -11.50
N GLU A 181 -1.57 -46.81 -12.52
CA GLU A 181 -2.70 -47.63 -13.00
C GLU A 181 -3.37 -48.49 -11.89
N PRO A 182 -2.63 -49.20 -10.99
CA PRO A 182 -3.24 -49.91 -9.89
C PRO A 182 -4.07 -49.02 -8.95
N ALA A 183 -3.51 -47.87 -8.55
CA ALA A 183 -4.16 -46.92 -7.66
C ALA A 183 -5.31 -46.18 -8.36
N ALA A 184 -5.15 -45.86 -9.65
CA ALA A 184 -6.16 -45.19 -10.44
C ALA A 184 -7.45 -46.00 -10.59
N LYS A 185 -7.36 -47.32 -10.65
CA LYS A 185 -8.54 -48.23 -10.66
C LYS A 185 -9.35 -48.07 -9.39
N ILE A 186 -8.69 -47.98 -8.23
CA ILE A 186 -9.35 -47.82 -6.94
C ILE A 186 -10.02 -46.43 -6.89
N VAL A 187 -9.33 -45.36 -7.36
CA VAL A 187 -9.91 -44.02 -7.42
C VAL A 187 -11.15 -44.01 -8.29
N LYS A 188 -11.10 -44.60 -9.49
CA LYS A 188 -12.29 -44.70 -10.38
C LYS A 188 -13.45 -45.44 -9.72
N GLN A 189 -13.16 -46.50 -8.96
CA GLN A 189 -14.17 -47.26 -8.23
C GLN A 189 -14.80 -46.41 -7.12
N ILE A 190 -14.01 -45.64 -6.37
CA ILE A 190 -14.51 -44.70 -5.34
C ILE A 190 -15.44 -43.68 -5.97
N PHE A 191 -15.03 -43.07 -7.08
CA PHE A 191 -15.88 -42.11 -7.77
C PHE A 191 -17.18 -42.70 -8.30
N SER A 192 -17.12 -43.93 -8.86
CA SER A 192 -18.33 -44.61 -9.34
C SER A 192 -19.33 -44.94 -8.21
N LEU A 193 -18.82 -45.36 -7.05
CA LEU A 193 -19.62 -45.58 -5.87
C LEU A 193 -20.23 -44.27 -5.35
N CYS A 194 -19.47 -43.20 -5.33
CA CYS A 194 -19.97 -41.86 -4.94
C CYS A 194 -21.11 -41.37 -5.86
N VAL A 195 -20.94 -41.54 -7.18
CA VAL A 195 -21.98 -41.20 -8.17
C VAL A 195 -23.23 -42.10 -7.99
N ALA A 196 -23.07 -43.38 -7.58
CA ALA A 196 -24.16 -44.29 -7.26
C ALA A 196 -24.86 -43.98 -5.90
N GLY A 197 -24.42 -42.94 -5.18
CA GLY A 197 -25.05 -42.49 -3.92
C GLY A 197 -24.42 -43.10 -2.66
N PHE A 198 -23.33 -43.85 -2.78
CA PHE A 198 -22.58 -44.37 -1.63
C PHE A 198 -21.61 -43.30 -1.15
N GLY A 199 -21.88 -42.64 -0.04
CA GLY A 199 -20.96 -41.68 0.58
C GLY A 199 -20.09 -42.32 1.66
N PRO A 200 -19.02 -41.64 2.11
CA PRO A 200 -18.30 -42.04 3.31
C PRO A 200 -19.25 -41.94 4.52
N THR A 201 -19.32 -43.02 5.27
CA THR A 201 -20.04 -43.07 6.56
C THR A 201 -19.19 -42.56 7.69
#